data_1ef05c282ae6601ca22e859f157a5578
#
_entry.id   1ef05c282ae6601ca22e859f157a5578
#
_cell.length_a   1.000
_cell.length_b   1.000
_cell.length_c   1.000
_cell.angle_alpha   90.00
_cell.angle_beta   90.00
_cell.angle_gamma   90.00
#
_symmetry.space_group_name_H-M   'P 1'
#
loop_
_entity.id
_entity.type
_entity.pdbx_description
1 polymer ?
#
loop_
_entity_poly.entity_id
_entity_poly.type
_entity_poly.pdbx_seq_one_letter_code
_entity_poly.pdbx_strand_id
1 'polypeptide(L)'
;MPQIATLSPSPKVQFFTAAGVPLVGGKLFTYASGTAVPLATYTDSTGNTANTNPVILDSRGEANVWLGPSRYTWLLKDSLDNLIWTASGINSSPSAQTTTIVAAAGQTVFTVPEYGLGGYLMVIVDGLVKEFNYDYTETNTTTITFGTGL
;
A
#
# COMPACT_ATOMS: atom_id res chain seq x y z
N MET A 1 -5.19 27.20 15.93
CA MET A 1 -5.08 25.73 16.14
C MET A 1 -3.71 25.31 15.70
N PRO A 2 -2.96 24.49 16.47
CA PRO A 2 -1.69 23.96 16.00
C PRO A 2 -1.94 23.09 14.76
N GLN A 3 -1.26 23.37 13.65
CA GLN A 3 -1.28 22.50 12.48
C GLN A 3 -0.46 21.24 12.79
N ILE A 4 -1.06 20.09 12.53
CA ILE A 4 -0.31 18.82 12.57
C ILE A 4 0.56 18.78 11.32
N ALA A 5 1.87 18.95 11.50
CA ALA A 5 2.83 18.79 10.42
C ALA A 5 3.06 17.29 10.18
N THR A 6 3.01 16.85 8.93
CA THR A 6 3.39 15.50 8.51
C THR A 6 4.73 15.54 7.79
N LEU A 7 5.49 14.44 7.89
CA LEU A 7 6.75 14.32 7.15
C LEU A 7 6.46 14.41 5.64
N SER A 8 7.17 15.32 4.95
CA SER A 8 7.08 15.40 3.49
C SER A 8 7.61 14.10 2.89
N PRO A 9 6.82 13.37 2.08
CA PRO A 9 7.35 12.22 1.37
C PRO A 9 8.42 12.66 0.39
N SER A 10 9.50 11.90 0.30
CA SER A 10 10.49 12.12 -0.77
C SER A 10 9.80 11.85 -2.13
N PRO A 11 9.83 12.78 -3.10
CA PRO A 11 9.23 12.58 -4.42
C PRO A 11 9.94 11.49 -5.22
N LYS A 12 11.18 11.15 -4.81
CA LYS A 12 11.98 10.05 -5.36
C LYS A 12 12.65 9.28 -4.23
N VAL A 13 12.76 7.96 -4.41
CA VAL A 13 13.64 7.14 -3.56
C VAL A 13 15.06 7.21 -4.11
N GLN A 14 16.05 7.34 -3.23
CA GLN A 14 17.47 7.32 -3.60
C GLN A 14 18.21 6.31 -2.72
N PHE A 15 19.07 5.53 -3.32
CA PHE A 15 19.87 4.52 -2.63
C PHE A 15 21.36 4.75 -2.87
N PHE A 16 22.15 4.33 -1.87
CA PHE A 16 23.59 4.50 -1.84
C PHE A 16 24.29 3.16 -1.60
N THR A 17 25.53 3.07 -2.02
CA THR A 17 26.45 2.00 -1.60
C THR A 17 26.85 2.19 -0.14
N ALA A 18 27.49 1.20 0.47
CA ALA A 18 28.04 1.32 1.83
C ALA A 18 29.08 2.45 1.99
N ALA A 19 29.69 2.89 0.89
CA ALA A 19 30.62 4.00 0.85
C ALA A 19 29.95 5.38 0.67
N GLY A 20 28.59 5.44 0.63
CA GLY A 20 27.86 6.69 0.44
C GLY A 20 27.82 7.19 -1.00
N VAL A 21 28.19 6.35 -1.97
CA VAL A 21 28.13 6.69 -3.41
C VAL A 21 26.75 6.29 -3.95
N PRO A 22 26.12 7.09 -4.85
CA PRO A 22 24.86 6.71 -5.48
C PRO A 22 24.90 5.31 -6.10
N LEU A 23 23.84 4.52 -5.86
CA LEU A 23 23.72 3.13 -6.33
C LEU A 23 23.28 3.08 -7.80
N VAL A 24 24.17 3.50 -8.70
CA VAL A 24 23.90 3.58 -10.15
C VAL A 24 23.59 2.19 -10.73
N GLY A 25 22.48 2.09 -11.47
CA GLY A 25 22.05 0.82 -12.07
C GLY A 25 21.62 -0.24 -11.06
N GLY A 26 21.45 0.15 -9.78
CA GLY A 26 20.89 -0.74 -8.76
C GLY A 26 19.48 -1.19 -9.14
N LYS A 27 19.07 -2.32 -8.60
CA LYS A 27 17.83 -3.01 -8.94
C LYS A 27 16.96 -3.16 -7.70
N LEU A 28 15.81 -2.51 -7.71
CA LEU A 28 14.80 -2.65 -6.65
C LEU A 28 13.70 -3.61 -7.10
N PHE A 29 13.70 -4.80 -6.55
CA PHE A 29 12.62 -5.77 -6.73
C PHE A 29 11.52 -5.53 -5.70
N THR A 30 10.27 -5.67 -6.14
CA THR A 30 9.08 -5.47 -5.28
C THR A 30 8.15 -6.68 -5.37
N TYR A 31 7.76 -7.20 -4.20
CA TYR A 31 6.91 -8.38 -4.06
C TYR A 31 5.76 -8.11 -3.09
N ALA A 32 4.69 -8.89 -3.18
CA ALA A 32 3.68 -8.93 -2.14
C ALA A 32 4.30 -9.40 -0.81
N SER A 33 3.99 -8.70 0.28
CA SER A 33 4.64 -8.92 1.58
C SER A 33 4.53 -10.38 2.02
N GLY A 34 5.66 -10.95 2.43
CA GLY A 34 5.74 -12.35 2.86
C GLY A 34 5.68 -13.39 1.74
N THR A 35 5.75 -12.99 0.47
CA THR A 35 5.70 -13.88 -0.69
C THR A 35 6.83 -13.60 -1.68
N ALA A 36 6.98 -14.44 -2.71
CA ALA A 36 7.84 -14.21 -3.86
C ALA A 36 7.03 -13.73 -5.11
N VAL A 37 5.76 -13.40 -4.95
CA VAL A 37 4.90 -12.93 -6.04
C VAL A 37 5.23 -11.47 -6.33
N PRO A 38 5.65 -11.11 -7.57
CA PRO A 38 5.92 -9.72 -7.93
C PRO A 38 4.70 -8.83 -7.72
N LEU A 39 4.91 -7.65 -7.12
CA LEU A 39 3.87 -6.66 -6.89
C LEU A 39 4.27 -5.34 -7.54
N ALA A 40 3.40 -4.81 -8.40
CA ALA A 40 3.67 -3.62 -9.17
C ALA A 40 3.81 -2.38 -8.27
N THR A 41 4.77 -1.52 -8.61
CA THR A 41 4.86 -0.12 -8.17
C THR A 41 4.66 0.78 -9.39
N TYR A 42 4.48 2.08 -9.18
CA TYR A 42 4.07 2.99 -10.23
C TYR A 42 5.03 4.16 -10.37
N THR A 43 5.04 4.78 -11.57
CA THR A 43 5.92 5.91 -11.88
C THR A 43 5.46 7.22 -11.27
N ASP A 44 4.18 7.33 -10.93
CA ASP A 44 3.54 8.55 -10.40
C ASP A 44 2.32 8.22 -9.51
N SER A 45 1.75 9.26 -8.91
CA SER A 45 0.62 9.16 -7.97
C SER A 45 -0.71 8.72 -8.61
N THR A 46 -0.82 8.70 -9.94
CA THR A 46 -2.05 8.28 -10.62
C THR A 46 -2.24 6.77 -10.63
N GLY A 47 -1.13 6.00 -10.46
CA GLY A 47 -1.14 4.55 -10.52
C GLY A 47 -1.43 3.98 -11.90
N ASN A 48 -1.37 4.81 -12.97
CA ASN A 48 -1.72 4.38 -14.33
C ASN A 48 -0.56 3.68 -15.05
N THR A 49 0.68 4.02 -14.71
CA THR A 49 1.88 3.46 -15.35
C THR A 49 2.70 2.68 -14.34
N ALA A 50 2.73 1.37 -14.50
CA ALA A 50 3.54 0.51 -13.64
C ALA A 50 5.04 0.66 -13.97
N ASN A 51 5.87 0.62 -12.94
CA ASN A 51 7.31 0.43 -13.09
C ASN A 51 7.61 -0.99 -13.60
N THR A 52 8.78 -1.15 -14.22
CA THR A 52 9.35 -2.48 -14.41
C THR A 52 9.66 -3.12 -13.05
N ASN A 53 9.68 -4.44 -12.97
CA ASN A 53 10.16 -5.16 -11.80
C ASN A 53 11.31 -6.10 -12.20
N PRO A 54 12.56 -5.79 -11.85
CA PRO A 54 12.99 -4.70 -10.94
C PRO A 54 12.85 -3.29 -11.52
N VAL A 55 12.69 -2.32 -10.61
CA VAL A 55 12.90 -0.90 -10.90
C VAL A 55 14.40 -0.65 -11.00
N ILE A 56 14.85 -0.06 -12.10
CA ILE A 56 16.28 0.26 -12.31
C ILE A 56 16.57 1.69 -11.86
N LEU A 57 17.56 1.84 -11.00
CA LEU A 57 18.00 3.14 -10.51
C LEU A 57 18.81 3.90 -11.56
N ASP A 58 18.58 5.21 -11.65
CA ASP A 58 19.27 6.09 -12.60
C ASP A 58 20.74 6.37 -12.22
N SER A 59 21.39 7.27 -12.96
CA SER A 59 22.79 7.68 -12.71
C SER A 59 23.03 8.37 -11.36
N ARG A 60 21.95 8.74 -10.66
CA ARG A 60 22.01 9.31 -9.30
C ARG A 60 21.57 8.30 -8.23
N GLY A 61 21.34 7.03 -8.61
CA GLY A 61 20.82 6.00 -7.72
C GLY A 61 19.35 6.24 -7.34
N GLU A 62 18.59 6.95 -8.19
CA GLU A 62 17.20 7.37 -7.90
C GLU A 62 16.18 6.62 -8.76
N ALA A 63 14.96 6.52 -8.25
CA ALA A 63 13.78 6.11 -9.02
C ALA A 63 12.50 6.71 -8.46
N ASN A 64 11.49 6.90 -9.30
CA ASN A 64 10.12 7.16 -8.85
C ASN A 64 9.48 5.84 -8.45
N VAL A 65 9.07 5.70 -7.18
CA VAL A 65 8.44 4.48 -6.67
C VAL A 65 7.20 4.85 -5.86
N TRP A 66 6.05 4.74 -6.51
CA TRP A 66 4.75 4.93 -5.89
C TRP A 66 4.14 3.57 -5.59
N LEU A 67 3.64 3.40 -4.38
CA LEU A 67 3.09 2.14 -3.90
C LEU A 67 1.58 2.09 -4.12
N GLY A 68 1.06 0.93 -4.48
CA GLY A 68 -0.36 0.62 -4.39
C GLY A 68 -0.82 0.41 -2.94
N PRO A 69 -2.09 0.05 -2.73
CA PRO A 69 -2.68 -0.07 -1.38
C PRO A 69 -2.20 -1.30 -0.59
N SER A 70 -1.49 -2.21 -1.22
CA SER A 70 -1.01 -3.45 -0.61
C SER A 70 0.29 -3.27 0.16
N ARG A 71 0.68 -4.28 0.93
CA ARG A 71 1.97 -4.33 1.62
C ARG A 71 3.03 -4.96 0.74
N TYR A 72 4.24 -4.42 0.76
CA TYR A 72 5.37 -4.83 -0.07
C TYR A 72 6.49 -5.48 0.73
N THR A 73 7.22 -6.36 0.07
CA THR A 73 8.61 -6.72 0.38
C THR A 73 9.49 -6.10 -0.69
N TRP A 74 10.46 -5.29 -0.27
CA TRP A 74 11.50 -4.72 -1.13
C TRP A 74 12.77 -5.50 -1.00
N LEU A 75 13.43 -5.77 -2.13
CA LEU A 75 14.73 -6.42 -2.21
C LEU A 75 15.62 -5.55 -3.11
N LEU A 76 16.66 -4.96 -2.51
CA LEU A 76 17.61 -4.10 -3.21
C LEU A 76 18.87 -4.88 -3.55
N LYS A 77 19.27 -4.79 -4.83
CA LYS A 77 20.53 -5.33 -5.34
C LYS A 77 21.34 -4.24 -6.01
N ASP A 78 22.65 -4.45 -6.11
CA ASP A 78 23.51 -3.62 -6.94
C ASP A 78 23.33 -3.96 -8.45
N SER A 79 24.08 -3.26 -9.33
CA SER A 79 24.03 -3.50 -10.77
C SER A 79 24.54 -4.89 -11.19
N LEU A 80 25.32 -5.56 -10.34
CA LEU A 80 25.89 -6.89 -10.53
C LEU A 80 25.04 -8.01 -9.90
N ASP A 81 23.83 -7.71 -9.44
CA ASP A 81 22.90 -8.63 -8.77
C ASP A 81 23.31 -9.09 -7.38
N ASN A 82 24.30 -8.45 -6.73
CA ASN A 82 24.59 -8.74 -5.33
C ASN A 82 23.50 -8.14 -4.45
N LEU A 83 23.00 -8.93 -3.50
CA LEU A 83 22.00 -8.49 -2.54
C LEU A 83 22.61 -7.45 -1.58
N ILE A 84 21.94 -6.29 -1.44
CA ILE A 84 22.30 -5.26 -0.46
C ILE A 84 21.44 -5.42 0.79
N TRP A 85 20.10 -5.44 0.65
CA TRP A 85 19.17 -5.69 1.75
C TRP A 85 17.79 -6.13 1.26
N THR A 86 17.01 -6.66 2.21
CA THR A 86 15.58 -6.97 2.04
C THR A 86 14.81 -6.37 3.21
N ALA A 87 13.64 -5.77 2.93
CA ALA A 87 12.73 -5.25 3.94
C ALA A 87 11.28 -5.63 3.59
N SER A 88 10.54 -6.10 4.58
CA SER A 88 9.13 -6.49 4.42
C SER A 88 8.20 -5.56 5.21
N GLY A 89 6.91 -5.59 4.89
CA GLY A 89 5.88 -4.80 5.57
C GLY A 89 5.85 -3.33 5.16
N ILE A 90 6.51 -2.98 4.04
CA ILE A 90 6.49 -1.62 3.49
C ILE A 90 5.12 -1.36 2.89
N ASN A 91 4.48 -0.27 3.29
CA ASN A 91 3.19 0.16 2.77
C ASN A 91 3.19 1.68 2.56
N SER A 92 2.34 2.14 1.63
CA SER A 92 1.95 3.54 1.60
C SER A 92 1.12 3.83 2.86
N SER A 93 1.26 5.02 3.46
CA SER A 93 0.24 5.48 4.40
C SER A 93 -1.10 5.49 3.66
N PRO A 94 -2.11 4.74 4.11
CA PRO A 94 -3.40 4.79 3.46
C PRO A 94 -3.94 6.22 3.54
N SER A 95 -4.20 6.86 2.41
CA SER A 95 -5.10 8.00 2.42
C SER A 95 -6.46 7.44 2.83
N ALA A 96 -7.07 8.00 3.88
CA ALA A 96 -8.40 7.61 4.28
C ALA A 96 -9.35 7.81 3.09
N GLN A 97 -9.86 6.72 2.53
CA GLN A 97 -10.90 6.76 1.51
C GLN A 97 -12.25 6.66 2.20
N THR A 98 -13.17 7.54 1.83
CA THR A 98 -14.56 7.47 2.28
C THR A 98 -15.44 7.03 1.12
N THR A 99 -16.26 6.00 1.34
CA THR A 99 -17.29 5.60 0.39
C THR A 99 -18.63 5.56 1.08
N THR A 100 -19.68 5.96 0.38
CA THR A 100 -21.06 5.88 0.88
C THR A 100 -21.81 4.86 0.04
N ILE A 101 -22.47 3.91 0.72
CA ILE A 101 -23.27 2.87 0.09
C ILE A 101 -24.68 2.97 0.65
N VAL A 102 -25.68 2.98 -0.23
CA VAL A 102 -27.09 2.92 0.19
C VAL A 102 -27.47 1.45 0.27
N ALA A 103 -27.85 0.99 1.46
CA ALA A 103 -28.30 -0.37 1.69
C ALA A 103 -29.69 -0.61 1.08
N ALA A 104 -29.89 -1.77 0.44
CA ALA A 104 -31.23 -2.27 0.18
C ALA A 104 -31.83 -2.89 1.47
N ALA A 105 -33.15 -2.88 1.59
CA ALA A 105 -33.82 -3.44 2.76
C ALA A 105 -33.40 -4.91 3.00
N GLY A 106 -32.85 -5.21 4.17
CA GLY A 106 -32.39 -6.52 4.55
C GLY A 106 -31.03 -6.93 3.98
N GLN A 107 -30.29 -6.01 3.36
CA GLN A 107 -28.95 -6.31 2.83
C GLN A 107 -27.95 -6.55 3.95
N THR A 108 -27.20 -7.64 3.85
CA THR A 108 -26.16 -8.02 4.82
C THR A 108 -24.76 -7.93 4.26
N VAL A 109 -24.57 -8.06 2.94
CA VAL A 109 -23.25 -8.11 2.28
C VAL A 109 -23.02 -6.85 1.46
N PHE A 110 -21.89 -6.19 1.70
CA PHE A 110 -21.53 -4.93 1.05
C PHE A 110 -20.17 -5.03 0.39
N THR A 111 -20.11 -4.63 -0.89
CA THR A 111 -18.83 -4.45 -1.59
C THR A 111 -18.32 -3.05 -1.30
N VAL A 112 -17.09 -2.98 -0.83
CA VAL A 112 -16.39 -1.74 -0.46
C VAL A 112 -15.08 -1.63 -1.26
N PRO A 113 -14.48 -0.43 -1.38
CA PRO A 113 -13.14 -0.29 -1.96
C PRO A 113 -12.13 -1.19 -1.24
N GLU A 114 -11.09 -1.63 -1.95
CA GLU A 114 -10.05 -2.49 -1.40
C GLU A 114 -9.38 -1.87 -0.16
N TYR A 115 -9.25 -2.66 0.91
CA TYR A 115 -8.68 -2.25 2.19
C TYR A 115 -7.84 -3.37 2.82
N GLY A 116 -7.05 -3.03 3.86
CA GLY A 116 -6.34 -4.03 4.66
C GLY A 116 -7.28 -4.73 5.65
N LEU A 117 -7.22 -6.06 5.72
CA LEU A 117 -7.97 -6.85 6.71
C LEU A 117 -7.45 -6.62 8.13
N GLY A 118 -8.32 -6.77 9.13
CA GLY A 118 -7.97 -6.73 10.54
C GLY A 118 -8.49 -5.52 11.31
N GLY A 119 -9.66 -4.97 10.93
CA GLY A 119 -10.31 -3.86 11.64
C GLY A 119 -9.78 -2.48 11.26
N TYR A 120 -9.25 -2.33 10.05
CA TYR A 120 -8.76 -1.03 9.55
C TYR A 120 -9.86 -0.17 8.92
N LEU A 121 -11.08 -0.71 8.80
CA LEU A 121 -12.25 0.05 8.35
C LEU A 121 -12.93 0.74 9.53
N MET A 122 -13.36 1.99 9.33
CA MET A 122 -14.37 2.61 10.16
C MET A 122 -15.70 2.54 9.40
N VAL A 123 -16.62 1.71 9.89
CA VAL A 123 -17.95 1.54 9.32
C VAL A 123 -18.95 2.35 10.13
N ILE A 124 -19.76 3.17 9.45
CA ILE A 124 -20.78 4.02 10.07
C ILE A 124 -22.11 3.69 9.38
N VAL A 125 -23.14 3.35 10.17
CA VAL A 125 -24.51 3.13 9.69
C VAL A 125 -25.42 4.10 10.43
N ASP A 126 -26.16 4.89 9.70
CA ASP A 126 -27.08 5.92 10.25
C ASP A 126 -26.45 6.83 11.32
N GLY A 127 -25.17 7.18 11.09
CA GLY A 127 -24.39 8.03 12.00
C GLY A 127 -23.78 7.30 13.22
N LEU A 128 -23.97 5.99 13.35
CA LEU A 128 -23.41 5.16 14.42
C LEU A 128 -22.22 4.34 13.92
N VAL A 129 -21.09 4.43 14.63
CA VAL A 129 -19.92 3.60 14.37
C VAL A 129 -20.24 2.16 14.70
N LYS A 130 -19.85 1.24 13.81
CA LYS A 130 -20.01 -0.21 13.94
C LYS A 130 -18.71 -0.87 14.33
N GLU A 131 -18.80 -1.84 15.23
CA GLU A 131 -17.63 -2.54 15.78
C GLU A 131 -17.29 -3.79 14.96
N PHE A 132 -16.00 -3.89 14.58
CA PHE A 132 -15.46 -5.06 13.89
C PHE A 132 -15.55 -6.31 14.75
N ASN A 133 -15.92 -7.44 14.15
CA ASN A 133 -16.20 -8.74 14.80
C ASN A 133 -17.39 -8.78 15.77
N TYR A 134 -18.08 -7.66 15.97
CA TYR A 134 -19.32 -7.62 16.75
C TYR A 134 -20.53 -7.28 15.86
N ASP A 135 -20.51 -6.13 15.20
CA ASP A 135 -21.58 -5.69 14.30
C ASP A 135 -21.40 -6.24 12.88
N TYR A 136 -20.14 -6.33 12.42
CA TYR A 136 -19.79 -6.80 11.08
C TYR A 136 -18.50 -7.60 11.08
N THR A 137 -18.31 -8.38 10.01
CA THR A 137 -17.07 -9.11 9.72
C THR A 137 -16.48 -8.67 8.40
N GLU A 138 -15.15 -8.69 8.30
CA GLU A 138 -14.41 -8.48 7.06
C GLU A 138 -14.26 -9.83 6.34
N THR A 139 -15.11 -10.07 5.34
CA THR A 139 -15.15 -11.36 4.61
C THR A 139 -13.92 -11.51 3.70
N ASN A 140 -13.49 -10.42 3.08
CA ASN A 140 -12.25 -10.31 2.29
C ASN A 140 -11.89 -8.83 2.10
N THR A 141 -10.82 -8.52 1.34
CA THR A 141 -10.30 -7.15 1.16
C THR A 141 -11.26 -6.17 0.45
N THR A 142 -12.40 -6.62 -0.02
CA THR A 142 -13.41 -5.81 -0.73
C THR A 142 -14.83 -6.05 -0.25
N THR A 143 -15.03 -6.86 0.81
CA THR A 143 -16.37 -7.26 1.24
C THR A 143 -16.47 -7.28 2.75
N ILE A 144 -17.51 -6.62 3.27
CA ILE A 144 -17.93 -6.71 4.67
C ILE A 144 -19.32 -7.35 4.76
N THR A 145 -19.58 -8.05 5.88
CA THR A 145 -20.83 -8.74 6.11
C THR A 145 -21.37 -8.41 7.51
N PHE A 146 -22.61 -7.98 7.58
CA PHE A 146 -23.36 -7.78 8.83
C PHE A 146 -24.08 -9.05 9.24
N GLY A 147 -24.17 -9.31 10.54
CA GLY A 147 -24.90 -10.46 11.08
C GLY A 147 -26.43 -10.36 10.89
N THR A 148 -26.97 -9.15 10.80
CA THR A 148 -28.37 -8.85 10.49
C THR A 148 -28.46 -7.84 9.36
N GLY A 149 -29.52 -7.93 8.54
CA GLY A 149 -29.74 -6.99 7.44
C GLY A 149 -29.98 -5.55 7.91
N LEU A 150 -29.50 -4.60 7.14
CA LEU A 150 -29.70 -3.17 7.33
C LEU A 150 -30.99 -2.68 6.71
#